data_e23feec52075e16750e6a82fdb902a6b
#
_entry.id   e23feec52075e16750e6a82fdb902a6b
#
_cell.length_a   1.000
_cell.length_b   1.000
_cell.length_c   1.000
_cell.angle_alpha   90.00
_cell.angle_beta   90.00
_cell.angle_gamma   90.00
#
_symmetry.space_group_name_H-M   'P 1'
#
loop_
_entity.id
_entity.type
_entity.pdbx_description
1 polymer ?
#
loop_
_entity_poly.entity_id
_entity_poly.type
_entity_poly.pdbx_seq_one_letter_code
_entity_poly.pdbx_strand_id
1 'polypeptide(L)'
;MNSPAVPPVSDLKKMYGALWRIRTFEGQVQRLAAAGEVPGFPHLSTGQEAVAVGVCAHLTREDTLFTSHRGHGHTLAKGADVQATFAEILGRDGGLCRGRGGSMHLVDAANGVLGATGVVAGNLPLAAGAAWAAQARGEANISVVFFGDGATGAGVFHETLNLAVLWKLPLLFVCENNGYAEFTSREEHSNVKQVSAFAAPYGMPAKTIDGNDLPAVHAAAGAAIASLRRGEGPYLLECMTYRMAGHFVGDAQHYRSKAELAAVKEKCPIERLKRHLLGLGAAESELDALGEEARQEVLQAVERARAGPPPDPATVLEYVYSSPSLAEIPG
;
A
#
# COMPACT_ATOMS: atom_id res chain seq x y z
N MET A 1 -24.08 -18.58 -0.86
CA MET A 1 -23.10 -17.46 -0.90
C MET A 1 -22.71 -17.29 -2.36
N ASN A 2 -23.12 -16.19 -2.99
CA ASN A 2 -22.73 -15.93 -4.37
C ASN A 2 -21.20 -15.79 -4.42
N SER A 3 -20.54 -16.55 -5.29
CA SER A 3 -19.14 -16.35 -5.58
C SER A 3 -18.95 -14.87 -5.95
N PRO A 4 -17.94 -14.17 -5.39
CA PRO A 4 -17.68 -12.79 -5.78
C PRO A 4 -17.46 -12.75 -7.28
N ALA A 5 -18.23 -11.89 -7.95
CA ALA A 5 -18.18 -11.79 -9.42
C ALA A 5 -16.78 -11.38 -9.88
N VAL A 6 -16.25 -12.08 -10.86
CA VAL A 6 -15.03 -11.66 -11.55
C VAL A 6 -15.28 -10.26 -12.14
N PRO A 7 -14.38 -9.28 -11.94
CA PRO A 7 -14.58 -7.94 -12.47
C PRO A 7 -14.77 -7.96 -13.99
N PRO A 8 -15.56 -7.04 -14.54
CA PRO A 8 -15.67 -6.87 -16.00
C PRO A 8 -14.29 -6.66 -16.65
N VAL A 9 -14.12 -7.09 -17.89
CA VAL A 9 -12.86 -6.93 -18.65
C VAL A 9 -12.43 -5.46 -18.71
N SER A 10 -13.39 -4.54 -18.83
CA SER A 10 -13.12 -3.09 -18.80
C SER A 10 -12.44 -2.62 -17.49
N ASP A 11 -12.86 -3.17 -16.36
CA ASP A 11 -12.28 -2.79 -15.06
C ASP A 11 -10.93 -3.48 -14.84
N LEU A 12 -10.77 -4.73 -15.29
CA LEU A 12 -9.47 -5.39 -15.31
C LEU A 12 -8.44 -4.62 -16.15
N LYS A 13 -8.84 -4.02 -17.29
CA LYS A 13 -7.98 -3.16 -18.12
C LYS A 13 -7.56 -1.88 -17.38
N LYS A 14 -8.48 -1.21 -16.69
CA LYS A 14 -8.14 -0.05 -15.85
C LYS A 14 -7.14 -0.43 -14.76
N MET A 15 -7.37 -1.55 -14.07
CA MET A 15 -6.46 -2.07 -13.06
C MET A 15 -5.09 -2.44 -13.65
N TYR A 16 -5.04 -2.95 -14.89
CA TYR A 16 -3.79 -3.22 -15.60
C TYR A 16 -2.96 -1.94 -15.81
N GLY A 17 -3.59 -0.86 -16.25
CA GLY A 17 -2.95 0.46 -16.32
C GLY A 17 -2.45 0.95 -14.96
N ALA A 18 -3.22 0.73 -13.88
CA ALA A 18 -2.82 1.08 -12.52
C ALA A 18 -1.59 0.28 -12.05
N LEU A 19 -1.50 -1.03 -12.37
CA LEU A 19 -0.30 -1.82 -12.08
C LEU A 19 0.94 -1.24 -12.77
N TRP A 20 0.82 -0.84 -14.06
CA TRP A 20 1.91 -0.23 -14.81
C TRP A 20 2.30 1.14 -14.27
N ARG A 21 1.33 1.94 -13.83
CA ARG A 21 1.58 3.23 -13.17
C ARG A 21 2.45 3.05 -11.93
N ILE A 22 2.08 2.12 -11.04
CA ILE A 22 2.85 1.83 -9.83
C ILE A 22 4.23 1.29 -10.18
N ARG A 23 4.33 0.31 -11.09
CA ARG A 23 5.59 -0.28 -11.51
C ARG A 23 6.55 0.77 -12.09
N THR A 24 6.05 1.65 -12.93
CA THR A 24 6.85 2.71 -13.55
C THR A 24 7.28 3.74 -12.52
N PHE A 25 6.37 4.11 -11.61
CA PHE A 25 6.66 4.98 -10.48
C PHE A 25 7.83 4.45 -9.64
N GLU A 26 7.74 3.21 -9.20
CA GLU A 26 8.80 2.57 -8.40
C GLU A 26 10.12 2.46 -9.16
N GLY A 27 10.09 2.18 -10.45
CA GLY A 27 11.28 2.18 -11.29
C GLY A 27 11.94 3.56 -11.38
N GLN A 28 11.15 4.64 -11.43
CA GLN A 28 11.68 6.01 -11.40
C GLN A 28 12.22 6.37 -10.01
N VAL A 29 11.55 5.99 -8.93
CA VAL A 29 12.08 6.17 -7.56
C VAL A 29 13.42 5.47 -7.41
N GLN A 30 13.55 4.23 -7.90
CA GLN A 30 14.81 3.49 -7.87
C GLN A 30 15.91 4.22 -8.64
N ARG A 31 15.63 4.70 -9.85
CA ARG A 31 16.57 5.43 -10.69
C ARG A 31 17.03 6.73 -10.03
N LEU A 32 16.11 7.52 -9.50
CA LEU A 32 16.39 8.80 -8.84
C LEU A 32 17.15 8.61 -7.53
N ALA A 33 16.81 7.59 -6.75
CA ALA A 33 17.54 7.25 -5.53
C ALA A 33 18.98 6.80 -5.83
N ALA A 34 19.20 6.01 -6.89
CA ALA A 34 20.53 5.63 -7.34
C ALA A 34 21.34 6.83 -7.83
N ALA A 35 20.68 7.88 -8.34
CA ALA A 35 21.31 9.15 -8.72
C ALA A 35 21.54 10.11 -7.53
N GLY A 36 21.12 9.74 -6.31
CA GLY A 36 21.24 10.58 -5.11
C GLY A 36 20.23 11.74 -5.04
N GLU A 37 19.17 11.70 -5.88
CA GLU A 37 18.14 12.74 -5.91
C GLU A 37 17.03 12.54 -4.88
N VAL A 38 16.86 11.33 -4.35
CA VAL A 38 15.84 11.01 -3.34
C VAL A 38 16.49 10.93 -1.96
N PRO A 39 16.09 11.78 -1.01
CA PRO A 39 16.58 11.69 0.36
C PRO A 39 16.04 10.46 1.09
N GLY A 40 16.86 9.90 1.98
CA GLY A 40 16.47 8.76 2.83
C GLY A 40 16.60 7.41 2.14
N PHE A 41 15.79 6.45 2.59
CA PHE A 41 15.85 5.03 2.18
C PHE A 41 14.52 4.58 1.56
N PRO A 42 14.29 4.80 0.26
CA PRO A 42 13.05 4.35 -0.38
C PRO A 42 12.89 2.83 -0.36
N HIS A 43 11.68 2.38 -0.07
CA HIS A 43 11.29 0.99 -0.03
C HIS A 43 10.24 0.72 -1.11
N LEU A 44 10.63 -0.01 -2.14
CA LEU A 44 9.81 -0.19 -3.33
C LEU A 44 8.76 -1.29 -3.13
N SER A 45 7.55 -1.08 -3.62
CA SER A 45 6.46 -2.07 -3.65
C SER A 45 6.48 -2.95 -4.90
N THR A 46 7.55 -2.90 -5.69
CA THR A 46 7.70 -3.67 -6.94
C THR A 46 7.51 -5.16 -6.70
N GLY A 47 6.53 -5.75 -7.37
CA GLY A 47 6.09 -7.14 -7.21
C GLY A 47 4.81 -7.30 -6.37
N GLN A 48 4.38 -6.28 -5.64
CA GLN A 48 3.22 -6.29 -4.74
C GLN A 48 2.04 -5.44 -5.26
N GLU A 49 2.13 -4.93 -6.49
CA GLU A 49 1.18 -3.96 -7.05
C GLU A 49 -0.26 -4.47 -7.07
N ALA A 50 -0.46 -5.79 -7.28
CA ALA A 50 -1.80 -6.37 -7.34
C ALA A 50 -2.56 -6.30 -6.02
N VAL A 51 -1.87 -6.34 -4.88
CA VAL A 51 -2.48 -6.19 -3.56
C VAL A 51 -3.04 -4.77 -3.41
N ALA A 52 -2.22 -3.76 -3.69
CA ALA A 52 -2.61 -2.36 -3.62
C ALA A 52 -3.80 -2.05 -4.53
N VAL A 53 -3.70 -2.42 -5.83
CA VAL A 53 -4.75 -2.12 -6.82
C VAL A 53 -6.02 -2.91 -6.55
N GLY A 54 -5.93 -4.21 -6.25
CA GLY A 54 -7.09 -5.06 -6.04
C GLY A 54 -7.90 -4.69 -4.79
N VAL A 55 -7.24 -4.24 -3.72
CA VAL A 55 -7.92 -3.77 -2.50
C VAL A 55 -8.50 -2.37 -2.70
N CYS A 56 -7.71 -1.42 -3.21
CA CYS A 56 -8.13 -0.03 -3.37
C CYS A 56 -9.25 0.14 -4.40
N ALA A 57 -9.44 -0.80 -5.34
CA ALA A 57 -10.56 -0.79 -6.28
C ALA A 57 -11.96 -0.81 -5.62
N HIS A 58 -12.05 -1.20 -4.36
CA HIS A 58 -13.30 -1.24 -3.58
C HIS A 58 -13.45 -0.08 -2.58
N LEU A 59 -12.44 0.78 -2.49
CA LEU A 59 -12.45 1.89 -1.55
C LEU A 59 -13.05 3.15 -2.17
N THR A 60 -13.81 3.86 -1.38
CA THR A 60 -14.29 5.21 -1.71
C THR A 60 -13.28 6.25 -1.23
N ARG A 61 -13.51 7.52 -1.57
CA ARG A 61 -12.65 8.61 -1.12
C ARG A 61 -12.70 8.80 0.40
N GLU A 62 -13.83 8.53 1.00
CA GLU A 62 -14.11 8.68 2.44
C GLU A 62 -13.49 7.55 3.28
N ASP A 63 -13.21 6.39 2.67
CA ASP A 63 -12.54 5.30 3.36
C ASP A 63 -11.11 5.68 3.70
N THR A 64 -10.66 5.34 4.90
CA THR A 64 -9.32 5.68 5.35
C THR A 64 -8.32 4.56 5.08
N LEU A 65 -7.10 4.95 4.70
CA LEU A 65 -6.02 4.03 4.41
C LEU A 65 -4.78 4.39 5.23
N PHE A 66 -4.20 3.36 5.85
CA PHE A 66 -2.91 3.43 6.52
C PHE A 66 -1.96 2.40 5.91
N THR A 67 -0.69 2.77 5.80
CA THR A 67 0.31 1.89 5.19
C THR A 67 1.65 1.93 5.91
N SER A 68 2.55 1.03 5.52
CA SER A 68 3.91 0.94 6.04
C SER A 68 4.88 1.85 5.25
N HIS A 69 6.17 1.71 5.54
CA HIS A 69 7.27 2.33 4.78
C HIS A 69 7.27 2.02 3.26
N ARG A 70 6.50 1.03 2.82
CA ARG A 70 6.34 0.60 1.40
C ARG A 70 5.02 1.11 0.81
N GLY A 71 4.69 2.37 1.10
CA GLY A 71 3.36 2.93 0.88
C GLY A 71 3.08 3.50 -0.50
N HIS A 72 4.05 3.60 -1.41
CA HIS A 72 3.86 4.29 -2.71
C HIS A 72 2.72 3.69 -3.52
N GLY A 73 2.73 2.36 -3.69
CA GLY A 73 1.70 1.65 -4.45
C GLY A 73 0.30 1.83 -3.86
N HIS A 74 0.17 1.77 -2.53
CA HIS A 74 -1.11 1.95 -1.84
C HIS A 74 -1.64 3.38 -1.99
N THR A 75 -0.77 4.38 -1.83
CA THR A 75 -1.09 5.80 -1.96
C THR A 75 -1.59 6.13 -3.38
N LEU A 76 -0.86 5.65 -4.40
CA LEU A 76 -1.25 5.80 -5.80
C LEU A 76 -2.55 5.05 -6.15
N ALA A 77 -2.69 3.80 -5.68
CA ALA A 77 -3.90 3.01 -5.91
C ALA A 77 -5.13 3.62 -5.25
N LYS A 78 -4.97 4.36 -4.14
CA LYS A 78 -6.05 5.09 -3.46
C LYS A 78 -6.45 6.38 -4.18
N GLY A 79 -5.66 6.82 -5.18
CA GLY A 79 -5.98 7.95 -6.04
C GLY A 79 -5.15 9.21 -5.82
N ALA A 80 -4.04 9.12 -5.10
CA ALA A 80 -3.13 10.25 -4.96
C ALA A 80 -2.53 10.67 -6.32
N ASP A 81 -2.32 11.98 -6.48
CA ASP A 81 -1.70 12.55 -7.67
C ASP A 81 -0.24 12.08 -7.82
N VAL A 82 0.10 11.60 -9.02
CA VAL A 82 1.43 11.02 -9.31
C VAL A 82 2.53 12.07 -9.20
N GLN A 83 2.29 13.30 -9.69
CA GLN A 83 3.26 14.39 -9.62
C GLN A 83 3.48 14.85 -8.18
N ALA A 84 2.41 15.04 -7.40
CA ALA A 84 2.50 15.44 -6.00
C ALA A 84 3.19 14.36 -5.15
N THR A 85 2.97 13.06 -5.46
CA THR A 85 3.67 11.96 -4.79
C THR A 85 5.17 11.97 -5.10
N PHE A 86 5.58 12.20 -6.37
CA PHE A 86 6.99 12.39 -6.68
C PHE A 86 7.59 13.63 -6.05
N ALA A 87 6.86 14.75 -6.06
CA ALA A 87 7.30 16.00 -5.43
C ALA A 87 7.59 15.78 -3.93
N GLU A 88 6.74 14.99 -3.24
CA GLU A 88 6.97 14.62 -1.84
C GLU A 88 8.25 13.82 -1.66
N ILE A 89 8.45 12.78 -2.47
CA ILE A 89 9.64 11.91 -2.39
C ILE A 89 10.93 12.69 -2.70
N LEU A 90 10.85 13.66 -3.59
CA LEU A 90 11.97 14.53 -3.97
C LEU A 90 12.18 15.72 -3.02
N GLY A 91 11.39 15.84 -1.94
CA GLY A 91 11.48 16.95 -1.00
C GLY A 91 11.13 18.30 -1.63
N ARG A 92 10.07 18.36 -2.46
CA ARG A 92 9.59 19.59 -3.13
C ARG A 92 8.33 20.11 -2.46
N ASP A 93 8.14 21.44 -2.43
CA ASP A 93 7.00 22.09 -1.76
C ASP A 93 5.64 21.72 -2.38
N GLY A 94 5.59 21.33 -3.66
CA GLY A 94 4.39 20.80 -4.32
C GLY A 94 4.04 19.36 -3.95
N GLY A 95 4.73 18.74 -2.98
CA GLY A 95 4.47 17.38 -2.49
C GLY A 95 3.22 17.27 -1.62
N LEU A 96 2.73 16.04 -1.44
CA LEU A 96 1.54 15.71 -0.62
C LEU A 96 1.65 16.25 0.83
N CYS A 97 2.85 16.25 1.41
CA CYS A 97 3.18 16.80 2.71
C CYS A 97 4.13 18.01 2.59
N ARG A 98 4.10 18.70 1.46
CA ARG A 98 4.98 19.84 1.15
C ARG A 98 6.47 19.49 1.26
N GLY A 99 6.84 18.27 0.84
CA GLY A 99 8.20 17.78 0.84
C GLY A 99 8.79 17.45 2.22
N ARG A 100 7.98 17.36 3.26
CA ARG A 100 8.45 17.14 4.65
C ARG A 100 8.41 15.67 5.10
N GLY A 101 7.55 14.84 4.51
CA GLY A 101 7.38 13.44 4.88
C GLY A 101 8.33 12.50 4.16
N GLY A 102 8.58 12.76 2.88
CA GLY A 102 9.40 11.90 2.02
C GLY A 102 8.76 10.53 1.76
N SER A 103 9.57 9.58 1.28
CA SER A 103 9.13 8.26 0.78
C SER A 103 8.30 7.45 1.78
N MET A 104 8.61 7.48 3.08
CA MET A 104 8.02 6.61 4.09
C MET A 104 6.87 7.24 4.87
N HIS A 105 6.53 8.52 4.63
CA HIS A 105 5.55 9.26 5.43
C HIS A 105 4.56 10.03 4.55
N LEU A 106 4.09 9.37 3.48
CA LEU A 106 3.09 9.94 2.58
C LEU A 106 1.74 10.08 3.29
N VAL A 107 1.12 11.26 3.17
CA VAL A 107 -0.23 11.55 3.62
C VAL A 107 -0.97 12.28 2.51
N ASP A 108 -2.14 11.80 2.14
CA ASP A 108 -3.08 12.45 1.23
C ASP A 108 -4.48 12.38 1.84
N ALA A 109 -4.71 13.25 2.82
CA ALA A 109 -5.98 13.28 3.56
C ALA A 109 -7.18 13.55 2.64
N ALA A 110 -6.98 14.26 1.54
CA ALA A 110 -8.03 14.53 0.56
C ALA A 110 -8.54 13.26 -0.13
N ASN A 111 -7.70 12.24 -0.26
CA ASN A 111 -8.05 10.93 -0.79
C ASN A 111 -8.14 9.84 0.31
N GLY A 112 -8.16 10.22 1.59
CA GLY A 112 -8.27 9.28 2.71
C GLY A 112 -6.99 8.51 3.04
N VAL A 113 -5.83 8.85 2.48
CA VAL A 113 -4.53 8.30 2.89
C VAL A 113 -4.05 9.06 4.12
N LEU A 114 -4.24 8.48 5.31
CA LEU A 114 -3.99 9.18 6.58
C LEU A 114 -2.60 8.92 7.16
N GLY A 115 -1.85 7.97 6.62
CA GLY A 115 -0.46 7.82 7.05
C GLY A 115 0.26 6.61 6.45
N ALA A 116 1.47 6.90 5.98
CA ALA A 116 2.54 5.93 5.83
C ALA A 116 3.52 6.09 7.00
N THR A 117 4.11 5.01 7.50
CA THR A 117 5.06 5.08 8.61
C THR A 117 6.19 4.08 8.48
N GLY A 118 7.39 4.52 8.89
CA GLY A 118 8.56 3.66 9.06
C GLY A 118 8.52 2.80 10.33
N VAL A 119 7.62 3.09 11.27
CA VAL A 119 7.49 2.31 12.51
C VAL A 119 6.71 1.03 12.23
N VAL A 120 7.39 -0.11 12.36
CA VAL A 120 6.79 -1.43 12.10
C VAL A 120 5.58 -1.65 13.01
N ALA A 121 4.44 -2.05 12.42
CA ALA A 121 3.13 -2.21 13.08
C ALA A 121 2.52 -0.92 13.68
N GLY A 122 3.20 0.23 13.67
CA GLY A 122 2.69 1.48 14.25
C GLY A 122 1.44 2.03 13.56
N ASN A 123 1.21 1.66 12.29
CA ASN A 123 0.01 2.01 11.54
C ASN A 123 -1.26 1.26 11.97
N LEU A 124 -1.12 0.10 12.60
CA LEU A 124 -2.27 -0.74 12.99
C LEU A 124 -3.19 -0.06 14.01
N PRO A 125 -2.69 0.43 15.17
CA PRO A 125 -3.54 1.12 16.13
C PRO A 125 -4.07 2.47 15.60
N LEU A 126 -3.35 3.14 14.69
CA LEU A 126 -3.85 4.35 14.04
C LEU A 126 -5.08 4.06 13.18
N ALA A 127 -5.03 2.97 12.41
CA ALA A 127 -6.17 2.53 11.60
C ALA A 127 -7.36 2.09 12.46
N ALA A 128 -7.10 1.42 13.59
CA ALA A 128 -8.13 1.06 14.55
C ALA A 128 -8.79 2.31 15.16
N GLY A 129 -8.00 3.35 15.48
CA GLY A 129 -8.50 4.64 15.94
C GLY A 129 -9.38 5.35 14.92
N ALA A 130 -9.00 5.34 13.65
CA ALA A 130 -9.81 5.90 12.57
C ALA A 130 -11.12 5.12 12.35
N ALA A 131 -11.07 3.78 12.37
CA ALA A 131 -12.25 2.94 12.30
C ALA A 131 -13.21 3.17 13.47
N TRP A 132 -12.65 3.30 14.67
CA TRP A 132 -13.42 3.62 15.87
C TRP A 132 -14.09 5.00 15.77
N ALA A 133 -13.36 6.01 15.28
CA ALA A 133 -13.89 7.35 15.10
C ALA A 133 -15.06 7.38 14.09
N ALA A 134 -14.93 6.68 12.96
CA ALA A 134 -16.00 6.53 11.99
C ALA A 134 -17.25 5.88 12.61
N GLN A 135 -17.06 4.77 13.31
CA GLN A 135 -18.12 4.06 14.02
C GLN A 135 -18.80 4.95 15.08
N ALA A 136 -18.03 5.67 15.89
CA ALA A 136 -18.56 6.57 16.91
C ALA A 136 -19.37 7.74 16.35
N ARG A 137 -19.06 8.18 15.11
CA ARG A 137 -19.82 9.21 14.40
C ARG A 137 -21.01 8.66 13.60
N GLY A 138 -21.17 7.33 13.55
CA GLY A 138 -22.22 6.71 12.71
C GLY A 138 -21.94 6.83 11.21
N GLU A 139 -20.69 7.00 10.81
CA GLU A 139 -20.27 7.09 9.41
C GLU A 139 -20.17 5.69 8.78
N ALA A 140 -20.41 5.60 7.47
CA ALA A 140 -20.41 4.33 6.74
C ALA A 140 -19.03 3.94 6.17
N ASN A 141 -18.02 4.83 6.32
CA ASN A 141 -16.66 4.59 5.86
C ASN A 141 -15.96 3.51 6.71
N ILE A 142 -15.02 2.83 6.08
CA ILE A 142 -14.17 1.81 6.67
C ILE A 142 -12.74 2.29 6.75
N SER A 143 -11.93 1.62 7.58
CA SER A 143 -10.48 1.78 7.56
C SER A 143 -9.81 0.56 6.97
N VAL A 144 -8.72 0.77 6.21
CA VAL A 144 -7.87 -0.29 5.69
C VAL A 144 -6.44 -0.04 6.14
N VAL A 145 -5.76 -1.09 6.61
CA VAL A 145 -4.35 -1.00 6.98
C VAL A 145 -3.53 -2.06 6.27
N PHE A 146 -2.49 -1.63 5.55
CA PHE A 146 -1.52 -2.51 4.91
C PHE A 146 -0.28 -2.67 5.80
N PHE A 147 0.19 -3.90 5.95
CA PHE A 147 1.38 -4.21 6.73
C PHE A 147 2.08 -5.46 6.19
N GLY A 148 3.38 -5.60 6.44
CA GLY A 148 4.16 -6.79 6.07
C GLY A 148 4.08 -7.87 7.15
N ASP A 149 4.41 -9.11 6.78
CA ASP A 149 4.43 -10.27 7.68
C ASP A 149 5.36 -10.09 8.90
N GLY A 150 6.44 -9.29 8.78
CA GLY A 150 7.30 -8.95 9.90
C GLY A 150 6.62 -8.17 11.02
N ALA A 151 5.52 -7.46 10.72
CA ALA A 151 4.77 -6.72 11.73
C ALA A 151 4.10 -7.62 12.78
N THR A 152 3.90 -8.90 12.48
CA THR A 152 3.27 -9.86 13.38
C THR A 152 4.09 -10.20 14.62
N GLY A 153 5.39 -9.86 14.63
CA GLY A 153 6.25 -9.99 15.81
C GLY A 153 6.11 -8.86 16.84
N ALA A 154 5.38 -7.78 16.50
CA ALA A 154 5.17 -6.66 17.42
C ALA A 154 3.95 -6.89 18.31
N GLY A 155 4.07 -6.60 19.62
CA GLY A 155 2.96 -6.76 20.58
C GLY A 155 1.72 -5.97 20.17
N VAL A 156 1.90 -4.75 19.63
CA VAL A 156 0.81 -3.88 19.18
C VAL A 156 -0.04 -4.48 18.06
N PHE A 157 0.49 -5.41 17.26
CA PHE A 157 -0.30 -6.19 16.29
C PHE A 157 -1.39 -6.97 17.02
N HIS A 158 -1.04 -7.74 18.04
CA HIS A 158 -1.96 -8.57 18.82
C HIS A 158 -2.95 -7.74 19.61
N GLU A 159 -2.49 -6.65 20.23
CA GLU A 159 -3.35 -5.71 20.97
C GLU A 159 -4.40 -5.09 20.05
N THR A 160 -4.00 -4.68 18.84
CA THR A 160 -4.92 -4.08 17.86
C THR A 160 -5.95 -5.08 17.35
N LEU A 161 -5.56 -6.34 17.06
CA LEU A 161 -6.51 -7.38 16.66
C LEU A 161 -7.56 -7.60 17.75
N ASN A 162 -7.13 -7.70 19.01
CA ASN A 162 -8.04 -7.88 20.15
C ASN A 162 -9.06 -6.74 20.27
N LEU A 163 -8.58 -5.48 20.24
CA LEU A 163 -9.47 -4.31 20.35
C LEU A 163 -10.42 -4.20 19.15
N ALA A 164 -9.92 -4.47 17.95
CA ALA A 164 -10.72 -4.40 16.73
C ALA A 164 -11.91 -5.37 16.77
N VAL A 165 -11.68 -6.61 17.24
CA VAL A 165 -12.76 -7.60 17.39
C VAL A 165 -13.71 -7.23 18.52
N LEU A 166 -13.17 -6.84 19.69
CA LEU A 166 -13.97 -6.47 20.86
C LEU A 166 -14.97 -5.36 20.54
N TRP A 167 -14.55 -4.36 19.76
CA TRP A 167 -15.37 -3.21 19.38
C TRP A 167 -16.06 -3.36 18.04
N LYS A 168 -15.89 -4.51 17.34
CA LYS A 168 -16.45 -4.78 16.01
C LYS A 168 -16.13 -3.67 15.02
N LEU A 169 -14.87 -3.21 14.99
CA LEU A 169 -14.46 -2.09 14.16
C LEU A 169 -14.59 -2.40 12.66
N PRO A 170 -15.02 -1.45 11.83
CA PRO A 170 -15.04 -1.59 10.38
C PRO A 170 -13.61 -1.47 9.81
N LEU A 171 -12.74 -2.42 10.15
CA LEU A 171 -11.31 -2.40 9.87
C LEU A 171 -10.87 -3.62 9.06
N LEU A 172 -10.30 -3.40 7.88
CA LEU A 172 -9.64 -4.42 7.07
C LEU A 172 -8.15 -4.41 7.34
N PHE A 173 -7.63 -5.50 7.85
CA PHE A 173 -6.20 -5.79 7.96
C PHE A 173 -5.74 -6.48 6.68
N VAL A 174 -4.82 -5.89 5.92
CA VAL A 174 -4.23 -6.47 4.71
C VAL A 174 -2.76 -6.75 4.96
N CYS A 175 -2.41 -8.02 5.08
CA CYS A 175 -1.04 -8.45 5.22
C CYS A 175 -0.44 -8.73 3.85
N GLU A 176 0.59 -7.99 3.46
CA GLU A 176 1.46 -8.32 2.34
C GLU A 176 2.56 -9.28 2.84
N ASN A 177 2.23 -10.58 2.88
CA ASN A 177 3.19 -11.60 3.26
C ASN A 177 4.16 -11.85 2.10
N ASN A 178 5.28 -11.13 2.12
CA ASN A 178 6.32 -11.24 1.11
C ASN A 178 7.47 -12.18 1.51
N GLY A 179 7.31 -12.89 2.63
CA GLY A 179 8.22 -13.93 3.10
C GLY A 179 9.43 -13.42 3.89
N TYR A 180 9.55 -12.11 4.13
CA TYR A 180 10.72 -11.54 4.79
C TYR A 180 10.38 -10.38 5.72
N ALA A 181 10.83 -10.48 6.97
CA ALA A 181 10.95 -9.36 7.88
C ALA A 181 12.34 -8.74 7.67
N GLU A 182 12.42 -7.65 6.91
CA GLU A 182 13.66 -7.06 6.44
C GLU A 182 14.54 -8.09 5.68
N PHE A 183 15.53 -8.71 6.33
CA PHE A 183 16.42 -9.71 5.77
C PHE A 183 16.17 -11.11 6.33
N THR A 184 15.35 -11.23 7.39
CA THR A 184 15.02 -12.48 8.07
C THR A 184 13.84 -13.16 7.38
N SER A 185 14.01 -14.41 6.99
CA SER A 185 12.95 -15.17 6.33
C SER A 185 11.76 -15.43 7.25
N ARG A 186 10.57 -15.62 6.67
CA ARG A 186 9.34 -15.94 7.42
C ARG A 186 9.54 -17.13 8.36
N GLU A 187 10.25 -18.15 7.92
CA GLU A 187 10.47 -19.39 8.69
C GLU A 187 11.38 -19.15 9.90
N GLU A 188 12.28 -18.16 9.81
CA GLU A 188 13.23 -17.84 10.90
C GLU A 188 12.62 -16.91 11.95
N HIS A 189 11.65 -16.03 11.56
CA HIS A 189 11.08 -15.07 12.52
C HIS A 189 9.72 -15.48 13.09
N SER A 190 9.06 -16.54 12.59
CA SER A 190 7.76 -16.97 13.10
C SER A 190 7.51 -18.47 12.96
N ASN A 191 7.05 -19.09 14.06
CA ASN A 191 6.56 -20.47 14.04
C ASN A 191 5.16 -20.59 13.39
N VAL A 192 4.42 -19.51 13.25
CA VAL A 192 3.09 -19.48 12.64
C VAL A 192 3.27 -19.31 11.13
N LYS A 193 2.96 -20.35 10.35
CA LYS A 193 3.21 -20.38 8.91
C LYS A 193 2.41 -19.33 8.13
N GLN A 194 1.13 -19.16 8.47
CA GLN A 194 0.22 -18.20 7.82
C GLN A 194 -0.16 -17.09 8.79
N VAL A 195 -0.06 -15.84 8.35
CA VAL A 195 -0.47 -14.69 9.17
C VAL A 195 -1.95 -14.73 9.49
N SER A 196 -2.78 -15.24 8.59
CA SER A 196 -4.22 -15.42 8.81
C SER A 196 -4.55 -16.29 10.03
N ALA A 197 -3.66 -17.20 10.42
CA ALA A 197 -3.85 -18.04 11.61
C ALA A 197 -3.84 -17.24 12.93
N PHE A 198 -3.21 -16.07 12.97
CA PHE A 198 -3.27 -15.19 14.14
C PHE A 198 -4.66 -14.62 14.43
N ALA A 199 -5.57 -14.64 13.46
CA ALA A 199 -6.93 -14.16 13.65
C ALA A 199 -7.81 -15.11 14.50
N ALA A 200 -7.55 -16.41 14.42
CA ALA A 200 -8.35 -17.45 15.05
C ALA A 200 -8.53 -17.32 16.57
N PRO A 201 -7.47 -17.00 17.38
CA PRO A 201 -7.62 -16.82 18.82
C PRO A 201 -8.56 -15.68 19.22
N TYR A 202 -8.74 -14.69 18.34
CA TYR A 202 -9.64 -13.55 18.56
C TYR A 202 -11.03 -13.77 17.96
N GLY A 203 -11.27 -14.87 17.25
CA GLY A 203 -12.53 -15.10 16.52
C GLY A 203 -12.72 -14.19 15.30
N MET A 204 -11.65 -13.61 14.79
CA MET A 204 -11.68 -12.73 13.61
C MET A 204 -11.72 -13.57 12.32
N PRO A 205 -12.64 -13.28 11.38
CA PRO A 205 -12.61 -13.92 10.07
C PRO A 205 -11.34 -13.54 9.30
N ALA A 206 -10.71 -14.54 8.66
CA ALA A 206 -9.48 -14.34 7.91
C ALA A 206 -9.42 -15.23 6.67
N LYS A 207 -8.62 -14.81 5.69
CA LYS A 207 -8.36 -15.58 4.46
C LYS A 207 -6.95 -15.35 3.97
N THR A 208 -6.30 -16.41 3.49
CA THR A 208 -5.03 -16.36 2.75
C THR A 208 -5.31 -16.53 1.27
N ILE A 209 -4.71 -15.69 0.43
CA ILE A 209 -4.84 -15.73 -1.03
C ILE A 209 -3.49 -15.53 -1.71
N ASP A 210 -3.43 -15.83 -3.01
CA ASP A 210 -2.32 -15.42 -3.87
C ASP A 210 -2.41 -13.90 -4.14
N GLY A 211 -1.53 -13.12 -3.52
CA GLY A 211 -1.49 -11.66 -3.65
C GLY A 211 -0.96 -11.16 -5.00
N ASN A 212 -0.44 -12.06 -5.86
CA ASN A 212 0.00 -11.71 -7.21
C ASN A 212 -1.06 -12.04 -8.28
N ASP A 213 -2.21 -12.58 -7.85
CA ASP A 213 -3.40 -12.79 -8.70
C ASP A 213 -4.40 -11.65 -8.46
N LEU A 214 -4.38 -10.63 -9.31
CA LEU A 214 -5.23 -9.45 -9.13
C LEU A 214 -6.74 -9.78 -9.08
N PRO A 215 -7.31 -10.62 -9.95
CA PRO A 215 -8.69 -11.07 -9.82
C PRO A 215 -9.01 -11.71 -8.46
N ALA A 216 -8.11 -12.54 -7.93
CA ALA A 216 -8.29 -13.18 -6.62
C ALA A 216 -8.23 -12.15 -5.48
N VAL A 217 -7.30 -11.19 -5.54
CA VAL A 217 -7.20 -10.08 -4.58
C VAL A 217 -8.48 -9.25 -4.60
N HIS A 218 -8.91 -8.81 -5.79
CA HIS A 218 -10.12 -8.03 -5.97
C HIS A 218 -11.35 -8.74 -5.39
N ALA A 219 -11.54 -10.00 -5.74
CA ALA A 219 -12.67 -10.77 -5.24
C ALA A 219 -12.68 -10.93 -3.72
N ALA A 220 -11.53 -11.24 -3.12
CA ALA A 220 -11.40 -11.43 -1.67
C ALA A 220 -11.57 -10.11 -0.91
N ALA A 221 -10.94 -9.02 -1.39
CA ALA A 221 -11.08 -7.70 -0.81
C ALA A 221 -12.52 -7.20 -0.88
N GLY A 222 -13.20 -7.36 -2.03
CA GLY A 222 -14.60 -6.98 -2.18
C GLY A 222 -15.52 -7.72 -1.21
N ALA A 223 -15.32 -9.01 -1.01
CA ALA A 223 -16.10 -9.80 -0.04
C ALA A 223 -15.85 -9.32 1.41
N ALA A 224 -14.59 -9.09 1.78
CA ALA A 224 -14.23 -8.59 3.11
C ALA A 224 -14.81 -7.19 3.35
N ILE A 225 -14.63 -6.25 2.41
CA ILE A 225 -15.14 -4.88 2.53
C ILE A 225 -16.66 -4.87 2.61
N ALA A 226 -17.34 -5.71 1.83
CA ALA A 226 -18.80 -5.84 1.93
C ALA A 226 -19.27 -6.32 3.30
N SER A 227 -18.53 -7.22 3.97
CA SER A 227 -18.84 -7.64 5.34
C SER A 227 -18.63 -6.53 6.36
N LEU A 228 -17.54 -5.74 6.21
CA LEU A 228 -17.29 -4.58 7.07
C LEU A 228 -18.42 -3.54 6.98
N ARG A 229 -18.88 -3.23 5.74
CA ARG A 229 -19.98 -2.28 5.52
C ARG A 229 -21.33 -2.76 6.07
N ARG A 230 -21.49 -4.08 6.28
CA ARG A 230 -22.64 -4.63 7.01
C ARG A 230 -22.48 -4.61 8.54
N GLY A 231 -21.33 -4.12 9.05
CA GLY A 231 -21.07 -4.08 10.49
C GLY A 231 -20.70 -5.43 11.09
N GLU A 232 -20.20 -6.38 10.28
CA GLU A 232 -19.84 -7.74 10.75
C GLU A 232 -18.49 -7.77 11.51
N GLY A 233 -17.84 -6.60 11.66
CA GLY A 233 -16.58 -6.45 12.40
C GLY A 233 -15.35 -6.58 11.52
N PRO A 234 -14.14 -6.63 12.11
CA PRO A 234 -12.90 -6.60 11.36
C PRO A 234 -12.64 -7.88 10.57
N TYR A 235 -11.77 -7.77 9.56
CA TYR A 235 -11.37 -8.89 8.72
C TYR A 235 -9.84 -8.85 8.49
N LEU A 236 -9.18 -10.02 8.46
CA LEU A 236 -7.78 -10.15 8.11
C LEU A 236 -7.61 -10.86 6.76
N LEU A 237 -7.05 -10.16 5.79
CA LEU A 237 -6.71 -10.68 4.47
C LEU A 237 -5.21 -10.83 4.36
N GLU A 238 -4.71 -12.05 4.25
CA GLU A 238 -3.31 -12.34 3.97
C GLU A 238 -3.10 -12.54 2.48
N CYS A 239 -2.27 -11.70 1.88
CA CYS A 239 -1.89 -11.75 0.47
C CYS A 239 -0.46 -12.29 0.36
N MET A 240 -0.30 -13.52 -0.13
CA MET A 240 1.02 -14.10 -0.40
C MET A 240 1.62 -13.42 -1.62
N THR A 241 2.71 -12.71 -1.43
CA THR A 241 3.34 -11.92 -2.48
C THR A 241 4.87 -11.96 -2.39
N TYR A 242 5.56 -11.14 -3.16
CA TYR A 242 7.02 -11.10 -3.16
C TYR A 242 7.54 -9.70 -3.50
N ARG A 243 8.64 -9.31 -2.86
CA ARG A 243 9.42 -8.15 -3.28
C ARG A 243 10.29 -8.54 -4.46
N MET A 244 10.11 -7.94 -5.63
CA MET A 244 11.02 -8.13 -6.78
C MET A 244 12.33 -7.34 -6.60
N ALA A 245 12.28 -6.23 -5.85
CA ALA A 245 13.44 -5.48 -5.38
C ALA A 245 13.89 -5.98 -3.99
N GLY A 246 15.01 -5.44 -3.48
CA GLY A 246 15.45 -5.68 -2.12
C GLY A 246 14.53 -5.07 -1.06
N HIS A 247 14.96 -5.08 0.19
CA HIS A 247 14.20 -4.46 1.27
C HIS A 247 14.08 -2.95 1.06
N PHE A 248 15.18 -2.29 0.71
CA PHE A 248 15.26 -0.87 0.33
C PHE A 248 16.14 -0.70 -0.93
N VAL A 249 16.14 0.49 -1.50
CA VAL A 249 17.02 0.80 -2.64
C VAL A 249 18.48 0.79 -2.18
N GLY A 250 19.30 -0.07 -2.80
CA GLY A 250 20.70 -0.30 -2.39
C GLY A 250 20.92 -1.61 -1.64
N ASP A 251 19.86 -2.33 -1.27
CA ASP A 251 19.98 -3.67 -0.69
C ASP A 251 20.54 -4.68 -1.71
N ALA A 252 21.70 -5.27 -1.38
CA ALA A 252 22.40 -6.24 -2.23
C ALA A 252 21.76 -7.64 -2.26
N GLN A 253 20.76 -7.91 -1.43
CA GLN A 253 19.95 -9.13 -1.39
C GLN A 253 20.75 -10.42 -1.17
N HIS A 254 21.82 -10.38 -0.39
CA HIS A 254 22.66 -11.57 -0.11
C HIS A 254 21.92 -12.70 0.64
N TYR A 255 20.80 -12.38 1.26
CA TYR A 255 19.93 -13.32 1.99
C TYR A 255 18.98 -14.12 1.07
N ARG A 256 18.97 -13.85 -0.25
CA ARG A 256 18.16 -14.57 -1.26
C ARG A 256 19.04 -15.33 -2.23
N SER A 257 18.62 -16.53 -2.58
CA SER A 257 19.29 -17.28 -3.63
C SER A 257 18.94 -16.75 -5.03
N LYS A 258 19.84 -16.98 -6.01
CA LYS A 258 19.57 -16.64 -7.42
C LYS A 258 18.35 -17.39 -7.97
N ALA A 259 18.14 -18.64 -7.52
CA ALA A 259 16.98 -19.45 -7.93
C ALA A 259 15.68 -18.85 -7.41
N GLU A 260 15.65 -18.39 -6.17
CA GLU A 260 14.50 -17.69 -5.59
C GLU A 260 14.17 -16.42 -6.36
N LEU A 261 15.19 -15.57 -6.63
CA LEU A 261 15.00 -14.34 -7.39
C LEU A 261 14.49 -14.59 -8.82
N ALA A 262 14.88 -15.67 -9.46
CA ALA A 262 14.36 -16.08 -10.77
C ALA A 262 12.88 -16.50 -10.67
N ALA A 263 12.54 -17.34 -9.70
CA ALA A 263 11.17 -17.82 -9.48
C ALA A 263 10.19 -16.68 -9.15
N VAL A 264 10.64 -15.64 -8.45
CA VAL A 264 9.83 -14.45 -8.14
C VAL A 264 9.42 -13.68 -9.40
N LYS A 265 10.30 -13.60 -10.41
CA LYS A 265 10.01 -12.91 -11.68
C LYS A 265 8.86 -13.56 -12.44
N GLU A 266 8.73 -14.87 -12.38
CA GLU A 266 7.66 -15.63 -13.05
C GLU A 266 6.28 -15.34 -12.43
N LYS A 267 6.25 -14.84 -11.19
CA LYS A 267 5.03 -14.49 -10.44
C LYS A 267 4.64 -13.02 -10.64
N CYS A 268 5.20 -12.33 -11.63
CA CYS A 268 4.91 -10.92 -11.88
C CYS A 268 3.40 -10.67 -12.05
N PRO A 269 2.78 -9.82 -11.20
CA PRO A 269 1.34 -9.59 -11.25
C PRO A 269 0.89 -8.94 -12.57
N ILE A 270 1.72 -8.11 -13.19
CA ILE A 270 1.43 -7.47 -14.47
C ILE A 270 1.36 -8.53 -15.60
N GLU A 271 2.37 -9.40 -15.68
CA GLU A 271 2.41 -10.45 -16.69
C GLU A 271 1.30 -11.48 -16.49
N ARG A 272 0.92 -11.75 -15.25
CA ARG A 272 -0.21 -12.65 -14.93
C ARG A 272 -1.52 -12.04 -15.39
N LEU A 273 -1.76 -10.75 -15.10
CA LEU A 273 -2.98 -10.08 -15.54
C LEU A 273 -3.01 -9.90 -17.06
N LYS A 274 -1.86 -9.62 -17.72
CA LYS A 274 -1.76 -9.57 -19.17
C LYS A 274 -2.23 -10.89 -19.80
N ARG A 275 -1.69 -12.02 -19.33
CA ARG A 275 -2.09 -13.35 -19.81
C ARG A 275 -3.57 -13.64 -19.56
N HIS A 276 -4.11 -13.24 -18.42
CA HIS A 276 -5.52 -13.41 -18.09
C HIS A 276 -6.42 -12.60 -19.06
N LEU A 277 -6.07 -11.32 -19.32
CA LEU A 277 -6.80 -10.44 -20.23
C LEU A 277 -6.76 -10.94 -21.67
N LEU A 278 -5.61 -11.44 -22.16
CA LEU A 278 -5.48 -12.07 -23.46
C LEU A 278 -6.39 -13.30 -23.57
N GLY A 279 -6.44 -14.12 -22.51
CA GLY A 279 -7.36 -15.27 -22.43
C GLY A 279 -8.85 -14.90 -22.46
N LEU A 280 -9.19 -13.67 -22.06
CA LEU A 280 -10.53 -13.09 -22.16
C LEU A 280 -10.81 -12.38 -23.48
N GLY A 281 -9.87 -12.44 -24.45
CA GLY A 281 -10.03 -11.87 -25.78
C GLY A 281 -9.61 -10.39 -25.91
N ALA A 282 -8.89 -9.81 -24.93
CA ALA A 282 -8.33 -8.49 -25.10
C ALA A 282 -7.22 -8.50 -26.18
N ALA A 283 -7.13 -7.45 -26.98
CA ALA A 283 -6.05 -7.32 -27.96
C ALA A 283 -4.72 -6.95 -27.27
N GLU A 284 -3.63 -7.61 -27.64
CA GLU A 284 -2.31 -7.32 -27.07
C GLU A 284 -1.89 -5.86 -27.30
N SER A 285 -2.13 -5.32 -28.50
CA SER A 285 -1.85 -3.92 -28.81
C SER A 285 -2.59 -2.92 -27.92
N GLU A 286 -3.80 -3.26 -27.47
CA GLU A 286 -4.54 -2.43 -26.51
C GLU A 286 -3.88 -2.45 -25.13
N LEU A 287 -3.45 -3.63 -24.68
CA LEU A 287 -2.77 -3.76 -23.38
C LEU A 287 -1.41 -3.05 -23.39
N ASP A 288 -0.67 -3.13 -24.48
CA ASP A 288 0.61 -2.44 -24.65
C ASP A 288 0.40 -0.91 -24.67
N ALA A 289 -0.66 -0.42 -25.30
CA ALA A 289 -1.01 1.00 -25.29
C ALA A 289 -1.34 1.50 -23.88
N LEU A 290 -2.13 0.74 -23.10
CA LEU A 290 -2.43 1.07 -21.69
C LEU A 290 -1.16 1.12 -20.82
N GLY A 291 -0.23 0.19 -21.02
CA GLY A 291 1.05 0.19 -20.32
C GLY A 291 1.92 1.39 -20.69
N GLU A 292 1.92 1.77 -21.98
CA GLU A 292 2.69 2.92 -22.45
C GLU A 292 2.08 4.25 -21.99
N GLU A 293 0.76 4.39 -22.00
CA GLU A 293 0.06 5.56 -21.46
C GLU A 293 0.43 5.78 -19.98
N ALA A 294 0.34 4.74 -19.17
CA ALA A 294 0.72 4.81 -17.75
C ALA A 294 2.21 5.17 -17.57
N ARG A 295 3.09 4.68 -18.43
CA ARG A 295 4.52 5.05 -18.41
C ARG A 295 4.72 6.53 -18.72
N GLN A 296 4.11 7.03 -19.79
CA GLN A 296 4.25 8.43 -20.20
C GLN A 296 3.70 9.39 -19.15
N GLU A 297 2.56 9.07 -18.52
CA GLU A 297 2.02 9.82 -17.39
C GLU A 297 3.06 9.97 -16.28
N VAL A 298 3.66 8.85 -15.84
CA VAL A 298 4.65 8.82 -14.77
C VAL A 298 5.92 9.60 -15.15
N LEU A 299 6.44 9.42 -16.37
CA LEU A 299 7.64 10.11 -16.83
C LEU A 299 7.44 11.64 -16.85
N GLN A 300 6.29 12.10 -17.34
CA GLN A 300 5.96 13.52 -17.33
C GLN A 300 5.80 14.06 -15.91
N ALA A 301 5.19 13.28 -15.01
CA ALA A 301 5.01 13.67 -13.61
C ALA A 301 6.35 13.83 -12.88
N VAL A 302 7.30 12.93 -13.11
CA VAL A 302 8.68 13.04 -12.56
C VAL A 302 9.36 14.34 -12.98
N GLU A 303 9.35 14.67 -14.28
CA GLU A 303 10.02 15.87 -14.76
C GLU A 303 9.39 17.15 -14.19
N ARG A 304 8.06 17.20 -14.09
CA ARG A 304 7.36 18.33 -13.45
C ARG A 304 7.67 18.42 -11.96
N ALA A 305 7.70 17.29 -11.24
CA ALA A 305 8.04 17.26 -9.83
C ALA A 305 9.48 17.73 -9.56
N ARG A 306 10.44 17.29 -10.36
CA ARG A 306 11.86 17.71 -10.24
C ARG A 306 12.04 19.21 -10.42
N ALA A 307 11.26 19.83 -11.30
CA ALA A 307 11.32 21.28 -11.56
C ALA A 307 10.70 22.12 -10.41
N GLY A 308 9.99 21.51 -9.48
CA GLY A 308 9.37 22.19 -8.35
C GLY A 308 10.39 22.77 -7.36
N PRO A 309 10.07 23.88 -6.66
CA PRO A 309 10.95 24.47 -5.67
C PRO A 309 11.05 23.59 -4.41
N PRO A 310 12.19 23.68 -3.66
CA PRO A 310 12.25 23.12 -2.32
C PRO A 310 11.31 23.88 -1.37
N PRO A 311 10.90 23.28 -0.22
CA PRO A 311 10.17 23.99 0.83
C PRO A 311 10.96 25.20 1.34
N ASP A 312 10.27 26.28 1.69
CA ASP A 312 10.88 27.44 2.33
C ASP A 312 11.36 27.06 3.75
N PRO A 313 12.67 27.19 4.08
CA PRO A 313 13.18 26.89 5.41
C PRO A 313 12.52 27.71 6.53
N ALA A 314 12.01 28.91 6.25
CA ALA A 314 11.28 29.72 7.23
C ALA A 314 10.00 29.04 7.73
N THR A 315 9.44 28.11 6.95
CA THR A 315 8.19 27.40 7.28
C THR A 315 8.43 26.07 8.04
N VAL A 316 9.65 25.78 8.51
CA VAL A 316 10.01 24.49 9.13
C VAL A 316 9.18 24.17 10.38
N LEU A 317 8.77 25.20 11.13
CA LEU A 317 7.96 25.05 12.35
C LEU A 317 6.45 25.11 12.08
N GLU A 318 6.02 25.37 10.85
CA GLU A 318 4.60 25.33 10.47
C GLU A 318 4.11 23.89 10.44
N TYR A 319 2.82 23.68 10.71
CA TYR A 319 2.14 22.37 10.68
C TYR A 319 2.62 21.37 11.73
N VAL A 320 3.40 21.79 12.74
CA VAL A 320 3.81 20.94 13.88
C VAL A 320 2.66 20.83 14.88
N TYR A 321 1.96 21.93 15.09
CA TYR A 321 0.78 22.03 15.98
C TYR A 321 -0.39 22.69 15.25
N SER A 322 -1.59 22.59 15.82
CA SER A 322 -2.80 23.23 15.30
C SER A 322 -2.79 24.76 15.39
N SER A 323 -1.94 25.33 16.24
CA SER A 323 -1.73 26.78 16.35
C SER A 323 -0.69 27.29 15.36
N PRO A 324 -0.89 28.49 14.75
CA PRO A 324 0.01 29.00 13.71
C PRO A 324 1.39 29.41 14.18
N SER A 325 1.63 29.61 15.49
CA SER A 325 2.95 29.98 16.01
C SER A 325 3.30 29.29 17.33
N LEU A 326 4.54 28.79 17.44
CA LEU A 326 5.12 28.31 18.69
C LEU A 326 5.31 29.47 19.71
N ALA A 327 5.28 30.73 19.29
CA ALA A 327 5.39 31.91 20.13
C ALA A 327 4.17 32.08 21.10
N GLU A 328 3.08 31.37 20.83
CA GLU A 328 1.86 31.40 21.64
C GLU A 328 1.75 30.21 22.62
N ILE A 329 2.73 29.33 22.68
CA ILE A 329 2.77 28.26 23.69
C ILE A 329 3.34 28.86 24.97
N PRO A 330 2.57 29.02 26.06
CA PRO A 330 3.10 29.47 27.34
C PRO A 330 4.14 28.45 27.82
N GLY A 331 5.35 28.93 28.14
CA GLY A 331 6.44 28.12 28.71
C GLY A 331 6.12 27.56 30.09
#